data_25c36180f74370ee109182cd749d8165
#
_entry.id   25c36180f74370ee109182cd749d8165
#
_cell.length_a   1.000
_cell.length_b   1.000
_cell.length_c   1.000
_cell.angle_alpha   90.00
_cell.angle_beta   90.00
_cell.angle_gamma   90.00
#
_symmetry.space_group_name_H-M   'P 1'
#
loop_
_entity.id
_entity.type
_entity.pdbx_description
1 polymer ?
#
loop_
_entity_poly.entity_id
_entity_poly.type
_entity_poly.pdbx_seq_one_letter_code
_entity_poly.pdbx_strand_id
1 'polypeptide(L)'
;MRSPLIIGTRGSDLALWQANYIKSLLEEIGQSCILKIIQTQGDAKQELSLDKLEGKGFFTKEIEEALLNEETDIAIHSFKDLPTESPEGLIIGAVSAREDPSDILIINKKAFDQKKKFSLRKNSTVGTSSARRKSQLLAFRPDVKLSDLRGNIPTRISKLREGQYDAILIATAGVERLELDLKDFHVVKMDPTEFIPAPAQGILAIQIREKDKQLYELLKQIDNPDVRRISDIERKVLNLFQGGCHTPVGVYAIYDDVKETYFVRVAKAKSWDKLPVSVSAESIHPEQLAERVVEKINSVQPCKVFITRSNRSESYLRIVLEGNEFKLEERALIEINPIKFGFFPDSEWIFFSSKNAVKYFFEQTPKLSKQKFGCVGKSTSEALRRFGHRADFIGSSLDTRMTGKQFAALAGSSKVLFPQAKESMRSIQQQFVRQENVFDLAVYETVKKNDGEMPKADIIVFTSPSNVEAWFENYSFQKNQKAIAMGDATASALRKYKIIPSAQPDTFDDTGLARAIFGASVFD
;
A
#
# COMPACT_ATOMS: atom_id res chain seq x y z
N MET A 1 -17.12 -33.65 22.07
CA MET A 1 -17.15 -32.20 21.92
C MET A 1 -18.35 -31.66 22.70
N ARG A 2 -18.20 -30.52 23.39
CA ARG A 2 -19.30 -29.89 24.15
C ARG A 2 -20.35 -29.32 23.17
N SER A 3 -21.63 -29.37 23.53
CA SER A 3 -22.69 -28.69 22.81
C SER A 3 -23.67 -28.08 23.83
N PRO A 4 -23.92 -26.73 23.80
CA PRO A 4 -23.32 -25.74 22.89
C PRO A 4 -21.83 -25.48 23.18
N LEU A 5 -21.04 -25.06 22.17
CA LEU A 5 -19.68 -24.55 22.33
C LEU A 5 -19.70 -23.17 23.01
N ILE A 6 -18.75 -22.91 23.88
CA ILE A 6 -18.64 -21.64 24.59
C ILE A 6 -17.54 -20.79 23.92
N ILE A 7 -17.96 -19.67 23.34
CA ILE A 7 -17.06 -18.68 22.70
C ILE A 7 -16.71 -17.60 23.71
N GLY A 8 -15.44 -17.51 24.09
CA GLY A 8 -14.89 -16.43 24.92
C GLY A 8 -14.63 -15.16 24.10
N THR A 9 -15.08 -14.00 24.58
CA THR A 9 -14.88 -12.72 23.94
C THR A 9 -14.90 -11.58 24.94
N ARG A 10 -14.36 -10.41 24.53
CA ARG A 10 -14.47 -9.16 25.32
C ARG A 10 -15.87 -8.54 25.20
N GLY A 11 -16.20 -7.63 26.12
CA GLY A 11 -17.50 -6.94 26.14
C GLY A 11 -17.60 -5.70 25.24
N SER A 12 -16.56 -5.34 24.45
CA SER A 12 -16.67 -4.19 23.54
C SER A 12 -17.52 -4.51 22.32
N ASP A 13 -18.23 -3.50 21.77
CA ASP A 13 -19.10 -3.67 20.59
C ASP A 13 -18.41 -4.40 19.44
N LEU A 14 -17.16 -4.03 19.15
CA LEU A 14 -16.38 -4.68 18.09
C LEU A 14 -16.08 -6.16 18.42
N ALA A 15 -15.72 -6.48 19.65
CA ALA A 15 -15.44 -7.86 20.05
C ALA A 15 -16.71 -8.72 20.05
N LEU A 16 -17.84 -8.16 20.46
CA LEU A 16 -19.14 -8.83 20.39
C LEU A 16 -19.57 -9.08 18.94
N TRP A 17 -19.37 -8.10 18.05
CA TRP A 17 -19.62 -8.28 16.62
C TRP A 17 -18.77 -9.43 16.06
N GLN A 18 -17.46 -9.45 16.37
CA GLN A 18 -16.53 -10.47 15.91
C GLN A 18 -16.94 -11.87 16.39
N ALA A 19 -17.30 -11.98 17.66
CA ALA A 19 -17.75 -13.25 18.23
C ALA A 19 -19.08 -13.74 17.63
N ASN A 20 -20.04 -12.83 17.40
CA ASN A 20 -21.30 -13.17 16.75
C ASN A 20 -21.11 -13.58 15.28
N TYR A 21 -20.18 -12.94 14.56
CA TYR A 21 -19.85 -13.34 13.19
C TYR A 21 -19.31 -14.78 13.14
N ILE A 22 -18.36 -15.14 14.01
CA ILE A 22 -17.86 -16.52 14.06
C ILE A 22 -18.91 -17.49 14.56
N LYS A 23 -19.75 -17.07 15.53
CA LYS A 23 -20.88 -17.86 15.99
C LYS A 23 -21.82 -18.20 14.82
N SER A 24 -22.20 -17.22 13.98
CA SER A 24 -23.07 -17.49 12.81
C SER A 24 -22.44 -18.48 11.83
N LEU A 25 -21.14 -18.38 11.55
CA LEU A 25 -20.46 -19.36 10.69
C LEU A 25 -20.47 -20.79 11.26
N LEU A 26 -20.33 -20.93 12.59
CA LEU A 26 -20.42 -22.22 13.26
C LEU A 26 -21.85 -22.78 13.27
N GLU A 27 -22.85 -21.92 13.45
CA GLU A 27 -24.26 -22.30 13.41
C GLU A 27 -24.70 -22.72 12.00
N GLU A 28 -24.18 -22.10 10.94
CA GLU A 28 -24.39 -22.52 9.54
C GLU A 28 -23.92 -23.95 9.26
N ILE A 29 -22.87 -24.42 9.94
CA ILE A 29 -22.39 -25.80 9.83
C ILE A 29 -23.01 -26.73 10.90
N GLY A 30 -24.10 -26.29 11.57
CA GLY A 30 -24.86 -27.08 12.51
C GLY A 30 -24.31 -27.13 13.94
N GLN A 31 -23.33 -26.29 14.29
CA GLN A 31 -22.75 -26.26 15.62
C GLN A 31 -23.35 -25.16 16.48
N SER A 32 -24.11 -25.52 17.52
CA SER A 32 -24.68 -24.57 18.48
C SER A 32 -23.60 -23.89 19.33
N CYS A 33 -23.70 -22.56 19.52
CA CYS A 33 -22.74 -21.76 20.25
C CYS A 33 -23.39 -20.73 21.19
N ILE A 34 -22.73 -20.48 22.34
CA ILE A 34 -23.08 -19.41 23.28
C ILE A 34 -21.86 -18.52 23.52
N LEU A 35 -22.09 -17.23 23.80
CA LEU A 35 -21.02 -16.28 24.11
C LEU A 35 -20.82 -16.21 25.64
N LYS A 36 -19.55 -16.17 26.06
CA LYS A 36 -19.12 -15.84 27.42
C LYS A 36 -18.26 -14.56 27.38
N ILE A 37 -18.76 -13.48 27.99
CA ILE A 37 -18.03 -12.22 28.07
C ILE A 37 -16.98 -12.31 29.19
N ILE A 38 -15.74 -12.02 28.86
CA ILE A 38 -14.58 -12.01 29.74
C ILE A 38 -14.06 -10.59 29.86
N GLN A 39 -13.97 -10.08 31.09
CA GLN A 39 -13.36 -8.76 31.36
C GLN A 39 -11.84 -8.88 31.33
N THR A 40 -11.19 -7.99 30.59
CA THR A 40 -9.73 -7.95 30.52
C THR A 40 -9.16 -6.73 31.26
N GLN A 41 -7.89 -6.82 31.71
CA GLN A 41 -7.19 -5.69 32.31
C GLN A 41 -7.09 -4.49 31.35
N GLY A 42 -7.02 -4.75 30.05
CA GLY A 42 -7.03 -3.73 29.03
C GLY A 42 -8.34 -2.94 28.98
N ASP A 43 -9.47 -3.57 29.31
CA ASP A 43 -10.78 -2.90 29.38
C ASP A 43 -10.90 -2.05 30.65
N ALA A 44 -10.30 -2.50 31.76
CA ALA A 44 -10.34 -1.79 33.05
C ALA A 44 -9.41 -0.56 33.13
N LYS A 45 -8.31 -0.54 32.36
CA LYS A 45 -7.25 0.49 32.43
C LYS A 45 -7.16 1.33 31.16
N GLN A 46 -8.28 1.83 30.63
CA GLN A 46 -8.34 2.61 29.37
C GLN A 46 -7.53 3.92 29.39
N GLU A 47 -7.15 4.45 30.53
CA GLU A 47 -6.45 5.73 30.69
C GLU A 47 -4.91 5.63 30.66
N LEU A 48 -4.31 4.45 30.90
CA LEU A 48 -2.86 4.30 30.95
C LEU A 48 -2.24 4.18 29.55
N SER A 49 -1.09 4.83 29.32
CA SER A 49 -0.36 4.77 28.04
C SER A 49 0.17 3.36 27.77
N LEU A 50 -0.06 2.83 26.56
CA LEU A 50 0.46 1.51 26.13
C LEU A 50 1.99 1.41 26.24
N ASP A 51 2.70 2.54 26.07
CA ASP A 51 4.16 2.61 26.20
C ASP A 51 4.65 2.44 27.65
N LYS A 52 3.75 2.61 28.64
CA LYS A 52 4.01 2.43 30.07
C LYS A 52 3.50 1.12 30.64
N LEU A 53 2.81 0.33 29.84
CA LEU A 53 2.28 -0.96 30.21
C LEU A 53 3.29 -2.02 29.77
N GLU A 54 4.15 -2.47 30.68
CA GLU A 54 5.04 -3.61 30.48
C GLU A 54 4.22 -4.91 30.45
N GLY A 55 4.25 -5.65 29.33
CA GLY A 55 3.67 -6.99 29.21
C GLY A 55 3.03 -7.28 27.86
N LYS A 56 3.17 -8.52 27.38
CA LYS A 56 2.47 -9.06 26.19
C LYS A 56 1.05 -9.47 26.61
N GLY A 57 0.04 -9.19 25.78
CA GLY A 57 -1.28 -9.80 25.93
C GLY A 57 -2.30 -9.06 26.80
N PHE A 58 -2.28 -7.72 26.94
CA PHE A 58 -3.23 -6.93 27.76
C PHE A 58 -4.71 -7.17 27.46
N PHE A 59 -5.04 -7.60 26.27
CA PHE A 59 -6.41 -7.83 25.82
C PHE A 59 -6.72 -9.30 25.57
N THR A 60 -5.75 -10.19 25.73
CA THR A 60 -5.88 -11.62 25.37
C THR A 60 -5.66 -12.54 26.55
N LYS A 61 -4.87 -12.15 27.55
CA LYS A 61 -4.42 -12.99 28.65
C LYS A 61 -5.58 -13.67 29.39
N GLU A 62 -6.56 -12.93 29.84
CA GLU A 62 -7.68 -13.48 30.60
C GLU A 62 -8.57 -14.39 29.76
N ILE A 63 -8.65 -14.12 28.43
CA ILE A 63 -9.37 -14.97 27.49
C ILE A 63 -8.60 -16.28 27.25
N GLU A 64 -7.28 -16.20 27.11
CA GLU A 64 -6.39 -17.35 26.96
C GLU A 64 -6.37 -18.20 28.23
N GLU A 65 -6.36 -17.60 29.42
CA GLU A 65 -6.50 -18.29 30.70
C GLU A 65 -7.86 -19.03 30.81
N ALA A 66 -8.96 -18.39 30.45
CA ALA A 66 -10.27 -19.02 30.43
C ALA A 66 -10.35 -20.20 29.43
N LEU A 67 -9.60 -20.12 28.30
CA LEU A 67 -9.50 -21.20 27.33
C LEU A 67 -8.69 -22.38 27.91
N LEU A 68 -7.55 -22.11 28.55
CA LEU A 68 -6.71 -23.13 29.20
C LEU A 68 -7.43 -23.82 30.37
N ASN A 69 -8.23 -23.06 31.16
CA ASN A 69 -9.00 -23.56 32.29
C ASN A 69 -10.32 -24.27 31.86
N GLU A 70 -10.54 -24.48 30.55
CA GLU A 70 -11.75 -25.11 30.00
C GLU A 70 -13.07 -24.35 30.32
N GLU A 71 -12.98 -23.09 30.69
CA GLU A 71 -14.13 -22.21 30.88
C GLU A 71 -14.79 -21.78 29.58
N THR A 72 -14.00 -21.76 28.50
CA THR A 72 -14.42 -21.54 27.12
C THR A 72 -13.82 -22.60 26.21
N ASP A 73 -14.41 -22.81 25.03
CA ASP A 73 -13.93 -23.76 24.04
C ASP A 73 -13.20 -23.06 22.90
N ILE A 74 -13.60 -21.84 22.61
CA ILE A 74 -13.07 -21.01 21.53
C ILE A 74 -12.82 -19.60 22.07
N ALA A 75 -11.74 -18.97 21.63
CA ALA A 75 -11.47 -17.53 21.83
C ALA A 75 -11.37 -16.81 20.49
N ILE A 76 -12.04 -15.66 20.37
CA ILE A 76 -12.03 -14.85 19.14
C ILE A 76 -11.24 -13.59 19.35
N HIS A 77 -10.31 -13.33 18.43
CA HIS A 77 -9.41 -12.18 18.48
C HIS A 77 -9.32 -11.46 17.14
N SER A 78 -9.15 -10.14 17.18
CA SER A 78 -8.55 -9.44 16.03
C SER A 78 -7.12 -9.95 15.88
N PHE A 79 -6.78 -10.59 14.75
CA PHE A 79 -5.52 -11.34 14.64
C PHE A 79 -4.27 -10.45 14.78
N LYS A 80 -4.37 -9.18 14.38
CA LYS A 80 -3.29 -8.20 14.54
C LYS A 80 -2.94 -7.85 16.00
N ASP A 81 -3.88 -8.08 16.93
CA ASP A 81 -3.74 -7.73 18.34
C ASP A 81 -3.24 -8.92 19.18
N LEU A 82 -3.23 -10.13 18.59
CA LEU A 82 -2.75 -11.36 19.21
C LEU A 82 -1.21 -11.43 19.16
N PRO A 83 -0.52 -11.81 20.25
CA PRO A 83 0.93 -12.05 20.24
C PRO A 83 1.35 -13.01 19.12
N THR A 84 2.57 -12.85 18.61
CA THR A 84 3.07 -13.69 17.49
C THR A 84 3.23 -15.15 17.89
N GLU A 85 3.46 -15.42 19.17
CA GLU A 85 3.54 -16.76 19.76
C GLU A 85 2.33 -16.97 20.66
N SER A 86 1.61 -18.07 20.47
CA SER A 86 0.55 -18.50 21.39
C SER A 86 1.15 -19.07 22.66
N PRO A 87 0.48 -18.92 23.82
CA PRO A 87 0.84 -19.65 25.03
C PRO A 87 0.87 -21.15 24.77
N GLU A 88 1.71 -21.88 25.53
CA GLU A 88 1.77 -23.33 25.46
C GLU A 88 0.39 -23.96 25.68
N GLY A 89 0.04 -24.93 24.85
CA GLY A 89 -1.27 -25.61 24.87
C GLY A 89 -2.37 -24.90 24.09
N LEU A 90 -2.11 -23.73 23.46
CA LEU A 90 -3.06 -23.02 22.61
C LEU A 90 -2.56 -22.92 21.17
N ILE A 91 -3.48 -23.07 20.22
CA ILE A 91 -3.22 -22.94 18.78
C ILE A 91 -4.28 -22.08 18.09
N ILE A 92 -3.95 -21.55 16.92
CA ILE A 92 -4.93 -20.91 16.02
C ILE A 92 -5.61 -22.03 15.22
N GLY A 93 -6.85 -22.33 15.58
CA GLY A 93 -7.66 -23.37 14.94
C GLY A 93 -8.16 -22.97 13.55
N ALA A 94 -8.58 -21.72 13.37
CA ALA A 94 -9.03 -21.19 12.09
C ALA A 94 -8.77 -19.68 11.97
N VAL A 95 -8.79 -19.16 10.74
CA VAL A 95 -8.79 -17.72 10.43
C VAL A 95 -9.98 -17.37 9.53
N SER A 96 -10.56 -16.19 9.73
CA SER A 96 -11.66 -15.72 8.89
C SER A 96 -11.21 -15.30 7.50
N ALA A 97 -12.13 -15.03 6.60
CA ALA A 97 -11.88 -14.18 5.44
C ALA A 97 -11.27 -12.85 5.89
N ARG A 98 -10.44 -12.24 5.00
CA ARG A 98 -9.82 -10.95 5.27
C ARG A 98 -10.75 -9.83 4.85
N GLU A 99 -11.20 -9.04 5.79
CA GLU A 99 -11.79 -7.73 5.55
C GLU A 99 -10.74 -6.75 5.02
N ASP A 100 -11.19 -5.58 4.59
CA ASP A 100 -10.30 -4.54 4.11
C ASP A 100 -9.12 -4.28 5.06
N PRO A 101 -7.87 -4.58 4.66
CA PRO A 101 -6.69 -4.42 5.50
C PRO A 101 -6.26 -2.96 5.65
N SER A 102 -6.84 -2.02 4.90
CA SER A 102 -6.41 -0.63 4.88
C SER A 102 -6.63 0.09 6.21
N ASP A 103 -5.90 1.17 6.41
CA ASP A 103 -6.26 2.20 7.37
C ASP A 103 -7.13 3.26 6.70
N ILE A 104 -7.96 3.96 7.47
CA ILE A 104 -8.66 5.15 7.02
C ILE A 104 -8.25 6.37 7.85
N LEU A 105 -8.14 7.50 7.17
CA LEU A 105 -8.01 8.81 7.79
C LEU A 105 -9.39 9.47 7.76
N ILE A 106 -9.96 9.68 8.95
CA ILE A 106 -11.22 10.38 9.13
C ILE A 106 -10.90 11.83 9.47
N ILE A 107 -11.35 12.76 8.64
CA ILE A 107 -10.94 14.18 8.66
C ILE A 107 -12.13 15.05 9.00
N ASN A 108 -12.00 15.91 9.99
CA ASN A 108 -12.98 16.94 10.29
C ASN A 108 -13.10 17.89 9.07
N LYS A 109 -14.32 18.29 8.71
CA LYS A 109 -14.58 19.15 7.53
C LYS A 109 -13.72 20.41 7.49
N LYS A 110 -13.39 20.99 8.64
CA LYS A 110 -12.53 22.18 8.76
C LYS A 110 -11.05 21.93 8.43
N ALA A 111 -10.61 20.68 8.47
CA ALA A 111 -9.24 20.28 8.21
C ALA A 111 -9.04 19.64 6.82
N PHE A 112 -10.09 19.60 6.00
CA PHE A 112 -10.04 19.05 4.64
C PHE A 112 -9.36 20.02 3.67
N ASP A 113 -8.38 19.53 2.89
CA ASP A 113 -7.73 20.24 1.79
C ASP A 113 -7.38 19.25 0.67
N GLN A 114 -8.23 19.19 -0.35
CA GLN A 114 -8.08 18.28 -1.48
C GLN A 114 -6.75 18.43 -2.25
N LYS A 115 -6.05 19.56 -2.11
CA LYS A 115 -4.76 19.81 -2.80
C LYS A 115 -3.57 19.15 -2.11
N LYS A 116 -3.73 18.67 -0.90
CA LYS A 116 -2.67 18.05 -0.09
C LYS A 116 -2.76 16.52 -0.11
N LYS A 117 -1.63 15.85 0.10
CA LYS A 117 -1.61 14.38 0.26
C LYS A 117 -2.53 13.99 1.41
N PHE A 118 -3.33 12.93 1.19
CA PHE A 118 -4.41 12.46 2.06
C PHE A 118 -5.51 13.50 2.33
N SER A 119 -5.63 14.51 1.48
CA SER A 119 -6.63 15.58 1.58
C SER A 119 -6.66 16.30 2.95
N LEU A 120 -5.56 16.30 3.67
CA LEU A 120 -5.43 16.88 5.00
C LEU A 120 -4.71 18.22 4.98
N ARG A 121 -5.29 19.25 5.61
CA ARG A 121 -4.71 20.60 5.73
C ARG A 121 -3.32 20.56 6.38
N LYS A 122 -2.44 21.52 6.05
CA LYS A 122 -1.13 21.68 6.70
C LYS A 122 -1.27 21.91 8.21
N ASN A 123 -0.29 21.41 8.98
CA ASN A 123 -0.19 21.56 10.44
C ASN A 123 -1.39 20.99 11.21
N SER A 124 -2.19 20.10 10.61
CA SER A 124 -3.31 19.45 11.29
C SER A 124 -2.83 18.51 12.40
N THR A 125 -3.62 18.42 13.48
CA THR A 125 -3.40 17.49 14.57
C THR A 125 -4.09 16.15 14.26
N VAL A 126 -3.29 15.07 14.17
CA VAL A 126 -3.80 13.73 13.86
C VAL A 126 -3.70 12.82 15.08
N GLY A 127 -4.85 12.27 15.47
CA GLY A 127 -4.98 11.33 16.59
C GLY A 127 -4.63 9.90 16.18
N THR A 128 -3.58 9.34 16.79
CA THR A 128 -3.24 7.91 16.71
C THR A 128 -2.21 7.54 17.78
N SER A 129 -2.38 6.39 18.46
CA SER A 129 -1.38 5.84 19.38
C SER A 129 -0.51 4.74 18.73
N SER A 130 -0.76 4.38 17.46
CA SER A 130 0.00 3.35 16.77
C SER A 130 1.34 3.89 16.29
N ALA A 131 2.45 3.34 16.78
CA ALA A 131 3.81 3.68 16.35
C ALA A 131 3.99 3.51 14.83
N ARG A 132 3.42 2.44 14.25
CA ARG A 132 3.40 2.19 12.82
C ARG A 132 2.73 3.32 12.04
N ARG A 133 1.52 3.74 12.46
CA ARG A 133 0.78 4.81 11.79
C ARG A 133 1.49 6.15 11.90
N LYS A 134 2.06 6.43 13.08
CA LYS A 134 2.84 7.66 13.33
C LYS A 134 4.01 7.76 12.36
N SER A 135 4.89 6.76 12.32
CA SER A 135 6.10 6.76 11.48
C SER A 135 5.76 6.86 9.99
N GLN A 136 4.77 6.11 9.52
CA GLN A 136 4.37 6.16 8.11
C GLN A 136 3.68 7.48 7.74
N LEU A 137 2.82 8.04 8.62
CA LEU A 137 2.18 9.33 8.34
C LEU A 137 3.21 10.45 8.22
N LEU A 138 4.22 10.50 9.09
CA LEU A 138 5.29 11.49 9.04
C LEU A 138 6.11 11.40 7.74
N ALA A 139 6.26 10.20 7.16
CA ALA A 139 6.95 10.03 5.87
C ALA A 139 6.19 10.72 4.71
N PHE A 140 4.87 10.75 4.75
CA PHE A 140 4.05 11.43 3.74
C PHE A 140 3.73 12.88 4.10
N ARG A 141 3.62 13.18 5.36
CA ARG A 141 3.13 14.44 5.91
C ARG A 141 3.96 14.86 7.14
N PRO A 142 5.23 15.27 6.94
CA PRO A 142 6.08 15.72 8.04
C PRO A 142 5.59 17.00 8.72
N ASP A 143 4.64 17.68 8.09
CA ASP A 143 4.03 18.92 8.56
C ASP A 143 2.91 18.72 9.61
N VAL A 144 2.40 17.48 9.80
CA VAL A 144 1.31 17.24 10.77
C VAL A 144 1.82 17.07 12.18
N LYS A 145 0.95 17.38 13.14
CA LYS A 145 1.17 17.14 14.57
C LYS A 145 0.51 15.83 14.97
N LEU A 146 1.26 14.97 15.63
CA LEU A 146 0.75 13.69 16.12
C LEU A 146 0.33 13.82 17.59
N SER A 147 -0.82 13.23 17.92
CA SER A 147 -1.33 13.17 19.28
C SER A 147 -1.89 11.79 19.59
N ASP A 148 -1.71 11.31 20.81
CA ASP A 148 -2.22 10.00 21.20
C ASP A 148 -3.74 9.98 21.23
N LEU A 149 -4.32 8.90 20.73
CA LEU A 149 -5.77 8.67 20.65
C LEU A 149 -6.12 7.34 21.32
N ARG A 150 -6.96 7.40 22.35
CA ARG A 150 -7.39 6.28 23.18
C ARG A 150 -8.90 6.09 23.16
N GLY A 151 -9.33 4.89 23.58
CA GLY A 151 -10.72 4.45 23.63
C GLY A 151 -11.05 3.45 22.52
N ASN A 152 -12.26 2.90 22.58
CA ASN A 152 -12.84 2.08 21.49
C ASN A 152 -13.15 2.97 20.26
N ILE A 153 -13.54 2.36 19.13
CA ILE A 153 -13.75 3.11 17.89
C ILE A 153 -14.83 4.20 18.04
N PRO A 154 -16.03 3.93 18.59
CA PRO A 154 -17.02 4.96 18.86
C PRO A 154 -16.48 6.14 19.68
N THR A 155 -15.75 5.87 20.77
CA THR A 155 -15.12 6.92 21.59
C THR A 155 -14.13 7.77 20.79
N ARG A 156 -13.32 7.15 19.92
CA ARG A 156 -12.36 7.89 19.08
C ARG A 156 -13.06 8.81 18.08
N ILE A 157 -14.17 8.37 17.51
CA ILE A 157 -14.98 9.18 16.59
C ILE A 157 -15.67 10.32 17.36
N SER A 158 -16.15 10.10 18.59
CA SER A 158 -16.70 11.16 19.43
C SER A 158 -15.67 12.26 19.71
N LYS A 159 -14.44 11.89 20.10
CA LYS A 159 -13.34 12.84 20.30
C LYS A 159 -13.01 13.66 19.05
N LEU A 160 -13.08 13.05 17.85
CA LEU A 160 -12.94 13.78 16.59
C LEU A 160 -14.11 14.75 16.37
N ARG A 161 -15.35 14.31 16.65
CA ARG A 161 -16.57 15.13 16.52
C ARG A 161 -16.56 16.32 17.47
N GLU A 162 -16.03 16.14 18.67
CA GLU A 162 -15.81 17.18 19.68
C GLU A 162 -14.67 18.16 19.32
N GLY A 163 -13.93 17.89 18.24
CA GLY A 163 -12.85 18.76 17.77
C GLY A 163 -11.53 18.64 18.54
N GLN A 164 -11.34 17.58 19.33
CA GLN A 164 -10.06 17.32 19.99
C GLN A 164 -8.93 17.02 19.00
N TYR A 165 -9.26 16.59 17.78
CA TYR A 165 -8.36 16.30 16.68
C TYR A 165 -8.89 16.89 15.36
N ASP A 166 -8.00 17.24 14.45
CA ASP A 166 -8.33 17.60 13.07
C ASP A 166 -8.64 16.35 12.22
N ALA A 167 -7.96 15.24 12.51
CA ALA A 167 -8.19 13.94 11.88
C ALA A 167 -7.77 12.80 12.83
N ILE A 168 -8.27 11.59 12.57
CA ILE A 168 -7.85 10.36 13.27
C ILE A 168 -7.58 9.23 12.29
N LEU A 169 -6.62 8.34 12.65
CA LEU A 169 -6.30 7.13 11.90
C LEU A 169 -6.84 5.88 12.61
N ILE A 170 -7.69 5.12 11.90
CA ILE A 170 -8.25 3.85 12.39
C ILE A 170 -8.16 2.76 11.30
N ALA A 171 -8.35 1.48 11.67
CA ALA A 171 -8.46 0.40 10.71
C ALA A 171 -9.84 0.41 10.05
N THR A 172 -9.89 0.26 8.73
CA THR A 172 -11.13 0.23 7.94
C THR A 172 -12.08 -0.85 8.44
N ALA A 173 -11.61 -2.09 8.58
CA ALA A 173 -12.41 -3.22 9.04
C ALA A 173 -13.16 -2.97 10.37
N GLY A 174 -12.60 -2.17 11.28
CA GLY A 174 -13.27 -1.86 12.54
C GLY A 174 -14.46 -0.91 12.39
N VAL A 175 -14.41 0.00 11.42
CA VAL A 175 -15.51 0.94 11.13
C VAL A 175 -16.60 0.25 10.33
N GLU A 176 -16.22 -0.56 9.34
CA GLU A 176 -17.15 -1.32 8.50
C GLU A 176 -17.95 -2.33 9.34
N ARG A 177 -17.28 -3.09 10.23
CA ARG A 177 -17.93 -4.05 11.13
C ARG A 177 -18.94 -3.42 12.08
N LEU A 178 -18.73 -2.19 12.51
CA LEU A 178 -19.64 -1.47 13.39
C LEU A 178 -20.64 -0.60 12.63
N GLU A 179 -20.63 -0.59 11.31
CA GLU A 179 -21.51 0.20 10.43
C GLU A 179 -21.63 1.67 10.84
N LEU A 180 -20.50 2.27 11.23
CA LEU A 180 -20.50 3.61 11.82
C LEU A 180 -20.79 4.69 10.78
N ASP A 181 -21.71 5.62 11.11
CA ASP A 181 -22.00 6.77 10.25
C ASP A 181 -20.90 7.84 10.34
N LEU A 182 -20.23 8.06 9.21
CA LEU A 182 -19.13 9.02 9.03
C LEU A 182 -19.50 10.20 8.13
N LYS A 183 -20.79 10.44 7.83
CA LYS A 183 -21.27 11.51 6.91
C LYS A 183 -20.82 12.91 7.34
N ASP A 184 -20.54 13.13 8.62
CA ASP A 184 -20.05 14.39 9.16
C ASP A 184 -18.60 14.68 8.82
N PHE A 185 -17.86 13.70 8.30
CA PHE A 185 -16.43 13.75 8.06
C PHE A 185 -16.08 13.56 6.59
N HIS A 186 -14.87 13.91 6.21
CA HIS A 186 -14.23 13.41 5.00
C HIS A 186 -13.43 12.15 5.34
N VAL A 187 -13.65 11.09 4.58
CA VAL A 187 -12.95 9.81 4.79
C VAL A 187 -12.00 9.57 3.63
N VAL A 188 -10.73 9.33 3.95
CA VAL A 188 -9.70 8.97 2.98
C VAL A 188 -9.19 7.57 3.31
N LYS A 189 -9.48 6.62 2.43
CA LYS A 189 -8.97 5.25 2.53
C LYS A 189 -7.49 5.24 2.08
N MET A 190 -6.63 4.70 2.93
CA MET A 190 -5.21 4.61 2.65
C MET A 190 -4.93 3.38 1.81
N ASP A 191 -4.27 3.54 0.65
CA ASP A 191 -3.89 2.40 -0.18
C ASP A 191 -2.89 1.51 0.59
N PRO A 192 -3.16 0.19 0.80
CA PRO A 192 -2.26 -0.70 1.53
C PRO A 192 -0.88 -0.87 0.87
N THR A 193 -0.74 -0.51 -0.40
CA THR A 193 0.55 -0.52 -1.11
C THR A 193 1.40 0.71 -0.81
N GLU A 194 0.78 1.80 -0.37
CA GLU A 194 1.47 3.04 0.06
C GLU A 194 1.61 3.10 1.59
N PHE A 195 0.49 2.90 2.30
CA PHE A 195 0.40 2.97 3.76
C PHE A 195 0.21 1.55 4.30
N ILE A 196 1.32 0.89 4.60
CA ILE A 196 1.36 -0.54 4.84
C ILE A 196 0.66 -0.89 6.17
N PRO A 197 -0.38 -1.76 6.16
CA PRO A 197 -1.18 -2.07 7.34
C PRO A 197 -0.40 -2.84 8.42
N ALA A 198 -1.04 -3.02 9.57
CA ALA A 198 -0.50 -3.93 10.59
C ALA A 198 -0.58 -5.38 10.10
N PRO A 199 0.37 -6.25 10.49
CA PRO A 199 0.30 -7.67 10.18
C PRO A 199 -1.04 -8.27 10.59
N ALA A 200 -1.66 -9.04 9.71
CA ALA A 200 -2.97 -9.67 9.88
C ALA A 200 -4.15 -8.68 10.16
N GLN A 201 -4.02 -7.40 9.80
CA GLN A 201 -5.13 -6.46 9.89
C GLN A 201 -6.29 -6.89 8.97
N GLY A 202 -7.53 -6.83 9.49
CA GLY A 202 -8.75 -7.25 8.81
C GLY A 202 -9.13 -8.72 9.06
N ILE A 203 -8.29 -9.53 9.70
CA ILE A 203 -8.49 -10.96 9.92
C ILE A 203 -8.90 -11.22 11.37
N LEU A 204 -9.80 -12.19 11.59
CA LEU A 204 -10.10 -12.75 12.91
C LEU A 204 -9.34 -14.07 13.09
N ALA A 205 -8.78 -14.26 14.29
CA ALA A 205 -8.19 -15.53 14.70
C ALA A 205 -9.13 -16.26 15.66
N ILE A 206 -9.29 -17.53 15.42
CA ILE A 206 -10.06 -18.45 16.25
C ILE A 206 -9.04 -19.31 16.98
N GLN A 207 -8.85 -19.05 18.28
CA GLN A 207 -7.89 -19.76 19.12
C GLN A 207 -8.58 -20.85 19.92
N ILE A 208 -7.93 -22.01 20.03
CA ILE A 208 -8.44 -23.21 20.74
C ILE A 208 -7.30 -23.87 21.50
N ARG A 209 -7.65 -24.82 22.37
CA ARG A 209 -6.64 -25.69 23.00
C ARG A 209 -6.07 -26.67 21.96
N GLU A 210 -4.78 -26.90 22.00
CA GLU A 210 -4.08 -27.85 21.12
C GLU A 210 -4.59 -29.29 21.25
N LYS A 211 -5.05 -29.66 22.45
CA LYS A 211 -5.59 -31.00 22.72
C LYS A 211 -6.96 -31.27 22.09
N ASP A 212 -7.72 -30.24 21.69
CA ASP A 212 -9.09 -30.35 21.22
C ASP A 212 -9.15 -30.70 19.72
N LYS A 213 -8.65 -31.88 19.36
CA LYS A 213 -8.55 -32.34 17.96
C LYS A 213 -9.87 -32.39 17.21
N GLN A 214 -10.98 -32.78 17.87
CA GLN A 214 -12.30 -32.81 17.24
C GLN A 214 -12.78 -31.39 16.90
N LEU A 215 -12.52 -30.41 17.76
CA LEU A 215 -12.86 -29.01 17.50
C LEU A 215 -11.99 -28.44 16.37
N TYR A 216 -10.71 -28.79 16.33
CA TYR A 216 -9.82 -28.41 15.23
C TYR A 216 -10.32 -28.90 13.87
N GLU A 217 -10.75 -30.19 13.79
CA GLU A 217 -11.32 -30.74 12.54
C GLU A 217 -12.63 -30.05 12.14
N LEU A 218 -13.46 -29.67 13.11
CA LEU A 218 -14.67 -28.89 12.84
C LEU A 218 -14.33 -27.51 12.26
N LEU A 219 -13.36 -26.81 12.86
CA LEU A 219 -12.95 -25.45 12.46
C LEU A 219 -12.36 -25.39 11.06
N LYS A 220 -11.82 -26.48 10.52
CA LYS A 220 -11.36 -26.55 9.12
C LYS A 220 -12.46 -26.22 8.11
N GLN A 221 -13.74 -26.40 8.47
CA GLN A 221 -14.87 -26.08 7.58
C GLN A 221 -15.12 -24.58 7.44
N ILE A 222 -14.64 -23.78 8.39
CA ILE A 222 -14.76 -22.31 8.38
C ILE A 222 -13.39 -21.61 8.25
N ASP A 223 -12.30 -22.37 8.18
CA ASP A 223 -10.97 -21.82 7.97
C ASP A 223 -10.80 -21.31 6.54
N ASN A 224 -10.08 -20.21 6.39
CA ASN A 224 -9.70 -19.69 5.08
C ASN A 224 -8.21 -19.95 4.81
N PRO A 225 -7.86 -21.01 4.06
CA PRO A 225 -6.47 -21.43 3.87
C PRO A 225 -5.63 -20.40 3.10
N ASP A 226 -6.22 -19.62 2.20
CA ASP A 226 -5.48 -18.61 1.44
C ASP A 226 -5.15 -17.40 2.31
N VAL A 227 -6.12 -16.96 3.13
CA VAL A 227 -5.88 -15.92 4.14
C VAL A 227 -4.91 -16.41 5.22
N ARG A 228 -4.96 -17.67 5.60
CA ARG A 228 -4.00 -18.26 6.55
C ARG A 228 -2.57 -18.14 6.02
N ARG A 229 -2.31 -18.56 4.78
CA ARG A 229 -0.97 -18.47 4.18
C ARG A 229 -0.40 -17.04 4.20
N ILE A 230 -1.20 -16.04 3.77
CA ILE A 230 -0.74 -14.65 3.76
C ILE A 230 -0.57 -14.10 5.19
N SER A 231 -1.45 -14.44 6.12
CA SER A 231 -1.33 -14.01 7.52
C SER A 231 -0.13 -14.64 8.22
N ASP A 232 0.20 -15.88 7.90
CA ASP A 232 1.38 -16.58 8.45
C ASP A 232 2.67 -15.88 7.99
N ILE A 233 2.77 -15.48 6.71
CA ILE A 233 3.89 -14.66 6.21
C ILE A 233 3.98 -13.35 7.01
N GLU A 234 2.88 -12.61 7.14
CA GLU A 234 2.86 -11.31 7.83
C GLU A 234 3.26 -11.43 9.30
N ARG A 235 2.73 -12.41 10.00
CA ARG A 235 3.02 -12.66 11.42
C ARG A 235 4.44 -13.18 11.64
N LYS A 236 4.95 -14.02 10.74
CA LYS A 236 6.34 -14.47 10.77
C LYS A 236 7.32 -13.31 10.61
N VAL A 237 7.04 -12.36 9.72
CA VAL A 237 7.84 -11.12 9.59
C VAL A 237 7.85 -10.34 10.90
N LEU A 238 6.68 -10.17 11.56
CA LEU A 238 6.60 -9.48 12.85
C LEU A 238 7.40 -10.22 13.94
N ASN A 239 7.32 -11.55 13.99
CA ASN A 239 8.04 -12.37 14.94
C ASN A 239 9.55 -12.28 14.76
N LEU A 240 10.04 -12.37 13.51
CA LEU A 240 11.46 -12.24 13.19
C LEU A 240 12.05 -10.87 13.60
N PHE A 241 11.24 -9.82 13.65
CA PHE A 241 11.64 -8.52 14.21
C PHE A 241 11.57 -8.48 15.73
N GLN A 242 11.20 -9.58 16.41
CA GLN A 242 10.91 -9.59 17.85
C GLN A 242 9.90 -8.51 18.23
N GLY A 243 8.98 -8.23 17.29
CA GLY A 243 8.05 -7.11 17.37
C GLY A 243 6.78 -7.49 18.12
N GLY A 244 6.19 -6.48 18.77
CA GLY A 244 4.86 -6.51 19.37
C GLY A 244 4.02 -5.33 18.85
N CYS A 245 2.87 -5.07 19.47
CA CYS A 245 1.96 -3.97 19.10
C CYS A 245 2.60 -2.58 19.11
N HIS A 246 3.76 -2.41 19.79
CA HIS A 246 4.50 -1.15 19.89
C HIS A 246 5.54 -0.96 18.78
N THR A 247 5.90 -2.00 18.06
CA THR A 247 6.92 -1.93 17.02
C THR A 247 6.35 -1.22 15.80
N PRO A 248 7.04 -0.19 15.25
CA PRO A 248 6.55 0.54 14.08
C PRO A 248 6.80 -0.27 12.79
N VAL A 249 6.12 -1.41 12.68
CA VAL A 249 6.20 -2.35 11.56
C VAL A 249 4.84 -2.46 10.88
N GLY A 250 4.82 -2.24 9.58
CA GLY A 250 3.72 -2.60 8.68
C GLY A 250 4.14 -3.78 7.83
N VAL A 251 3.22 -4.72 7.60
CA VAL A 251 3.43 -5.86 6.70
C VAL A 251 2.15 -6.11 5.93
N TYR A 252 2.27 -6.27 4.63
CA TYR A 252 1.16 -6.56 3.75
C TYR A 252 1.54 -7.64 2.73
N ALA A 253 0.97 -8.82 2.87
CA ALA A 253 1.16 -9.93 1.95
C ALA A 253 -0.10 -10.15 1.11
N ILE A 254 0.10 -10.52 -0.16
CA ILE A 254 -0.94 -10.91 -1.11
C ILE A 254 -0.45 -12.10 -1.93
N TYR A 255 -1.39 -12.83 -2.50
CA TYR A 255 -1.13 -13.75 -3.60
C TYR A 255 -1.52 -13.06 -4.91
N ASP A 256 -0.65 -13.09 -5.90
CA ASP A 256 -0.89 -12.58 -7.25
C ASP A 256 -1.27 -13.76 -8.16
N ASP A 257 -2.56 -13.90 -8.46
CA ASP A 257 -3.09 -15.00 -9.27
C ASP A 257 -2.55 -15.00 -10.71
N VAL A 258 -2.12 -13.83 -11.22
CA VAL A 258 -1.61 -13.71 -12.61
C VAL A 258 -0.17 -14.21 -12.71
N LYS A 259 0.63 -13.91 -11.67
CA LYS A 259 2.04 -14.34 -11.59
C LYS A 259 2.21 -15.66 -10.85
N GLU A 260 1.15 -16.14 -10.20
CA GLU A 260 1.19 -17.31 -9.31
C GLU A 260 2.26 -17.18 -8.22
N THR A 261 2.42 -15.98 -7.65
CA THR A 261 3.43 -15.66 -6.64
C THR A 261 2.84 -15.00 -5.40
N TYR A 262 3.46 -15.26 -4.26
CA TYR A 262 3.24 -14.48 -3.04
C TYR A 262 4.11 -13.23 -3.09
N PHE A 263 3.52 -12.11 -2.75
CA PHE A 263 4.19 -10.83 -2.70
C PHE A 263 4.02 -10.20 -1.32
N VAL A 264 5.11 -9.72 -0.71
CA VAL A 264 5.09 -9.07 0.59
C VAL A 264 5.75 -7.70 0.55
N ARG A 265 5.10 -6.71 1.17
CA ARG A 265 5.63 -5.37 1.45
C ARG A 265 5.82 -5.20 2.93
N VAL A 266 6.96 -4.64 3.31
CA VAL A 266 7.29 -4.34 4.70
C VAL A 266 7.75 -2.90 4.82
N ALA A 267 7.25 -2.20 5.85
CA ALA A 267 7.78 -0.91 6.27
C ALA A 267 8.12 -0.99 7.75
N LYS A 268 9.37 -0.69 8.10
CA LYS A 268 9.88 -0.73 9.48
C LYS A 268 10.62 0.56 9.82
N ALA A 269 10.27 1.17 10.93
CA ALA A 269 11.04 2.27 11.51
C ALA A 269 11.73 1.84 12.81
N LYS A 270 12.78 2.57 13.20
CA LYS A 270 13.49 2.33 14.49
C LYS A 270 12.63 2.73 15.69
N SER A 271 11.83 3.78 15.54
CA SER A 271 10.87 4.29 16.53
C SER A 271 9.74 5.04 15.81
N TRP A 272 8.70 5.42 16.52
CA TRP A 272 7.53 6.08 15.93
C TRP A 272 7.84 7.46 15.30
N ASP A 273 8.89 8.14 15.77
CA ASP A 273 9.37 9.45 15.29
C ASP A 273 10.43 9.35 14.18
N LYS A 274 10.83 8.12 13.81
CA LYS A 274 11.76 7.87 12.71
C LYS A 274 11.01 7.44 11.45
N LEU A 275 11.61 7.78 10.29
CA LEU A 275 11.02 7.44 9.00
C LEU A 275 11.25 5.96 8.68
N PRO A 276 10.27 5.30 8.07
CA PRO A 276 10.39 3.87 7.78
C PRO A 276 11.35 3.62 6.60
N VAL A 277 12.13 2.56 6.73
CA VAL A 277 12.69 1.84 5.59
C VAL A 277 11.61 0.89 5.08
N SER A 278 11.42 0.81 3.77
CA SER A 278 10.45 -0.11 3.18
C SER A 278 11.08 -0.92 2.06
N VAL A 279 10.74 -2.22 2.01
CA VAL A 279 11.19 -3.15 0.96
C VAL A 279 10.04 -4.05 0.56
N SER A 280 10.19 -4.70 -0.59
CA SER A 280 9.29 -5.76 -1.04
C SER A 280 10.07 -7.00 -1.48
N ALA A 281 9.39 -8.16 -1.43
CA ALA A 281 9.90 -9.42 -1.95
C ALA A 281 8.75 -10.23 -2.56
N GLU A 282 9.08 -11.07 -3.54
CA GLU A 282 8.14 -12.03 -4.14
C GLU A 282 8.75 -13.42 -4.22
N SER A 283 7.91 -14.45 -4.16
CA SER A 283 8.31 -15.85 -4.29
C SER A 283 7.11 -16.73 -4.62
N ILE A 284 7.32 -17.78 -5.38
CA ILE A 284 6.35 -18.88 -5.54
C ILE A 284 6.27 -19.73 -4.26
N HIS A 285 7.30 -19.66 -3.40
CA HIS A 285 7.40 -20.40 -2.14
C HIS A 285 7.18 -19.48 -0.94
N PRO A 286 6.04 -19.53 -0.25
CA PRO A 286 5.73 -18.64 0.87
C PRO A 286 6.60 -18.86 2.11
N GLU A 287 7.16 -20.05 2.27
CA GLU A 287 7.80 -20.51 3.52
C GLU A 287 9.04 -19.69 3.90
N GLN A 288 9.79 -19.20 2.89
CA GLN A 288 11.03 -18.45 3.07
C GLN A 288 10.86 -16.95 2.83
N LEU A 289 9.66 -16.51 2.46
CA LEU A 289 9.43 -15.13 2.04
C LEU A 289 9.60 -14.14 3.19
N ALA A 290 9.23 -14.56 4.40
CA ALA A 290 9.36 -13.75 5.60
C ALA A 290 10.84 -13.50 5.95
N GLU A 291 11.66 -14.53 5.95
CA GLU A 291 13.11 -14.42 6.20
C GLU A 291 13.79 -13.55 5.15
N ARG A 292 13.50 -13.79 3.87
CA ARG A 292 14.08 -13.01 2.76
C ARG A 292 13.79 -11.53 2.87
N VAL A 293 12.56 -11.14 3.20
CA VAL A 293 12.20 -9.73 3.31
C VAL A 293 12.79 -9.08 4.55
N VAL A 294 12.91 -9.84 5.66
CA VAL A 294 13.53 -9.37 6.92
C VAL A 294 15.05 -9.21 6.74
N GLU A 295 15.72 -10.16 6.11
CA GLU A 295 17.13 -10.04 5.75
C GLU A 295 17.36 -8.82 4.86
N LYS A 296 16.56 -8.66 3.82
CA LYS A 296 16.64 -7.54 2.89
C LYS A 296 16.51 -6.18 3.59
N ILE A 297 15.55 -6.02 4.51
CA ILE A 297 15.37 -4.74 5.20
C ILE A 297 16.47 -4.46 6.22
N ASN A 298 17.01 -5.50 6.87
CA ASN A 298 18.09 -5.37 7.84
C ASN A 298 19.46 -5.09 7.16
N SER A 299 19.60 -5.48 5.88
CA SER A 299 20.82 -5.30 5.07
C SER A 299 20.83 -3.96 4.31
N VAL A 300 19.80 -3.13 4.44
CA VAL A 300 19.76 -1.80 3.80
C VAL A 300 20.88 -0.91 4.33
N GLN A 301 21.69 -0.37 3.42
CA GLN A 301 22.78 0.53 3.74
C GLN A 301 22.62 1.87 3.00
N PRO A 302 22.78 3.02 3.71
CA PRO A 302 22.75 4.33 3.08
C PRO A 302 23.83 4.48 2.00
N CYS A 303 23.44 5.00 0.85
CA CYS A 303 24.32 5.18 -0.29
C CYS A 303 23.97 6.45 -1.09
N LYS A 304 24.71 6.73 -2.16
CA LYS A 304 24.44 7.84 -3.06
C LYS A 304 23.52 7.37 -4.18
N VAL A 305 22.41 8.08 -4.36
CA VAL A 305 21.38 7.78 -5.37
C VAL A 305 21.27 8.96 -6.33
N PHE A 306 21.35 8.67 -7.61
CA PHE A 306 21.05 9.62 -8.68
C PHE A 306 19.78 9.24 -9.40
N ILE A 307 18.87 10.20 -9.59
CA ILE A 307 17.60 9.95 -10.29
C ILE A 307 17.51 10.87 -11.51
N THR A 308 17.23 10.28 -12.67
CA THR A 308 17.11 10.98 -13.95
C THR A 308 15.76 11.72 -14.08
N ARG A 309 15.45 12.62 -13.15
CA ARG A 309 14.27 13.48 -13.17
C ARG A 309 14.54 14.83 -12.53
N SER A 310 13.65 15.80 -12.74
CA SER A 310 13.75 17.10 -12.07
C SER A 310 13.55 16.96 -10.56
N ASN A 311 14.27 17.78 -9.81
CA ASN A 311 14.21 17.82 -8.34
C ASN A 311 12.78 18.06 -7.82
N ARG A 312 12.40 17.29 -6.79
CA ARG A 312 11.12 17.39 -6.07
C ARG A 312 11.38 17.51 -4.58
N SER A 313 11.56 18.74 -4.10
CA SER A 313 11.97 19.05 -2.72
C SER A 313 11.10 18.48 -1.62
N GLU A 314 9.79 18.32 -1.85
CA GLU A 314 8.82 17.84 -0.86
C GLU A 314 8.24 16.45 -1.22
N SER A 315 8.97 15.61 -1.99
CA SER A 315 8.48 14.28 -2.34
C SER A 315 8.65 13.28 -1.19
N TYR A 316 7.72 12.30 -1.09
CA TYR A 316 7.87 11.16 -0.16
C TYR A 316 9.24 10.50 -0.29
N LEU A 317 9.67 10.25 -1.54
CA LEU A 317 10.95 9.60 -1.83
C LEU A 317 12.12 10.34 -1.19
N ARG A 318 12.20 11.66 -1.39
CA ARG A 318 13.26 12.47 -0.80
C ARG A 318 13.25 12.43 0.71
N ILE A 319 12.06 12.60 1.30
CA ILE A 319 11.88 12.60 2.76
C ILE A 319 12.40 11.27 3.34
N VAL A 320 11.98 10.12 2.81
CA VAL A 320 12.37 8.81 3.39
C VAL A 320 13.82 8.45 3.12
N LEU A 321 14.36 8.80 1.95
CA LEU A 321 15.77 8.53 1.65
C LEU A 321 16.71 9.38 2.49
N GLU A 322 16.52 10.71 2.50
CA GLU A 322 17.36 11.62 3.29
C GLU A 322 17.20 11.37 4.79
N GLY A 323 15.99 11.06 5.27
CA GLY A 323 15.73 10.71 6.65
C GLY A 323 16.32 9.37 7.10
N ASN A 324 16.73 8.52 6.16
CA ASN A 324 17.49 7.30 6.36
C ASN A 324 18.96 7.44 5.85
N GLU A 325 19.49 8.68 5.81
CA GLU A 325 20.90 9.02 5.55
C GLU A 325 21.39 8.75 4.11
N PHE A 326 20.49 8.48 3.15
CA PHE A 326 20.84 8.40 1.74
C PHE A 326 21.15 9.79 1.19
N LYS A 327 22.11 9.87 0.27
CA LYS A 327 22.43 11.11 -0.45
C LYS A 327 21.74 11.10 -1.80
N LEU A 328 20.73 11.96 -1.97
CA LEU A 328 19.93 12.01 -3.19
C LEU A 328 20.30 13.19 -4.09
N GLU A 329 20.65 12.89 -5.34
CA GLU A 329 20.77 13.87 -6.43
C GLU A 329 19.68 13.59 -7.47
N GLU A 330 18.93 14.61 -7.85
CA GLU A 330 17.94 14.53 -8.92
C GLU A 330 18.30 15.54 -10.01
N ARG A 331 18.47 15.06 -11.23
CA ARG A 331 18.79 15.90 -12.39
C ARG A 331 18.12 15.34 -13.64
N ALA A 332 17.36 16.19 -14.34
CA ALA A 332 16.73 15.81 -15.58
C ALA A 332 17.77 15.76 -16.70
N LEU A 333 17.90 14.61 -17.36
CA LEU A 333 18.76 14.42 -18.54
C LEU A 333 18.01 14.70 -19.85
N ILE A 334 16.73 14.98 -19.75
CA ILE A 334 15.85 15.32 -20.87
C ILE A 334 15.03 16.55 -20.55
N GLU A 335 14.67 17.28 -21.59
CA GLU A 335 13.70 18.37 -21.54
C GLU A 335 12.49 18.00 -22.38
N ILE A 336 11.30 18.40 -21.91
CA ILE A 336 10.05 18.10 -22.61
C ILE A 336 9.51 19.42 -23.11
N ASN A 337 9.49 19.58 -24.43
CA ASN A 337 9.03 20.77 -25.12
C ASN A 337 7.64 20.56 -25.71
N PRO A 338 6.71 21.53 -25.55
CA PRO A 338 5.40 21.43 -26.17
C PRO A 338 5.53 21.52 -27.69
N ILE A 339 4.75 20.72 -28.41
CA ILE A 339 4.52 20.84 -29.86
C ILE A 339 3.19 21.53 -30.05
N LYS A 340 3.18 22.62 -30.82
CA LYS A 340 1.94 23.28 -31.23
C LYS A 340 1.20 22.41 -32.23
N PHE A 341 -0.08 22.20 -32.02
CA PHE A 341 -0.96 21.52 -32.94
C PHE A 341 -2.19 22.38 -33.22
N GLY A 342 -2.77 22.21 -34.41
CA GLY A 342 -4.00 22.94 -34.80
C GLY A 342 -5.21 22.03 -34.64
N PHE A 343 -5.79 21.65 -35.77
CA PHE A 343 -6.95 20.76 -35.83
C PHE A 343 -6.53 19.31 -35.51
N PHE A 344 -7.36 18.57 -34.78
CA PHE A 344 -7.24 17.12 -34.59
C PHE A 344 -8.56 16.43 -34.96
N PRO A 345 -8.54 15.15 -35.36
CA PRO A 345 -9.72 14.41 -35.79
C PRO A 345 -10.77 14.31 -34.69
N ASP A 346 -12.05 14.43 -35.06
CA ASP A 346 -13.15 14.12 -34.15
C ASP A 346 -13.09 12.64 -33.77
N SER A 347 -13.15 12.37 -32.48
CA SER A 347 -12.97 11.05 -31.91
C SER A 347 -13.88 10.86 -30.71
N GLU A 348 -14.36 9.63 -30.52
CA GLU A 348 -15.22 9.25 -29.39
C GLU A 348 -14.40 9.10 -28.12
N TRP A 349 -13.15 8.66 -28.26
CA TRP A 349 -12.22 8.46 -27.18
C TRP A 349 -10.95 9.30 -27.35
N ILE A 350 -10.43 9.79 -26.23
CA ILE A 350 -9.08 10.35 -26.16
C ILE A 350 -8.30 9.53 -25.11
N PHE A 351 -7.20 8.91 -25.51
CA PHE A 351 -6.41 8.07 -24.62
C PHE A 351 -5.06 8.70 -24.30
N PHE A 352 -4.76 8.84 -23.03
CA PHE A 352 -3.51 9.41 -22.53
C PHE A 352 -2.59 8.35 -21.96
N SER A 353 -1.41 8.19 -22.56
CA SER A 353 -0.36 7.29 -22.09
C SER A 353 0.61 7.92 -21.09
N SER A 354 0.52 9.24 -20.85
CA SER A 354 1.40 9.93 -19.92
C SER A 354 0.77 11.22 -19.35
N LYS A 355 1.28 11.66 -18.17
CA LYS A 355 0.91 12.95 -17.56
C LYS A 355 1.27 14.14 -18.48
N ASN A 356 2.37 14.04 -19.22
CA ASN A 356 2.82 15.07 -20.15
C ASN A 356 1.87 15.21 -21.33
N ALA A 357 1.37 14.08 -21.85
CA ALA A 357 0.35 14.10 -22.90
C ALA A 357 -0.93 14.83 -22.42
N VAL A 358 -1.40 14.54 -21.21
CA VAL A 358 -2.53 15.27 -20.59
C VAL A 358 -2.22 16.76 -20.52
N LYS A 359 -1.07 17.11 -19.92
CA LYS A 359 -0.68 18.51 -19.71
C LYS A 359 -0.66 19.30 -21.02
N TYR A 360 0.16 18.87 -21.99
CA TYR A 360 0.40 19.62 -23.21
C TYR A 360 -0.77 19.59 -24.19
N PHE A 361 -1.66 18.60 -24.08
CA PHE A 361 -2.91 18.59 -24.82
C PHE A 361 -3.87 19.64 -24.27
N PHE A 362 -4.15 19.64 -22.97
CA PHE A 362 -5.13 20.54 -22.37
C PHE A 362 -4.64 21.99 -22.21
N GLU A 363 -3.34 22.23 -22.22
CA GLU A 363 -2.79 23.59 -22.30
C GLU A 363 -3.10 24.30 -23.62
N GLN A 364 -3.43 23.54 -24.68
CA GLN A 364 -3.70 24.05 -26.02
C GLN A 364 -5.13 23.80 -26.50
N THR A 365 -5.89 22.96 -25.81
CA THR A 365 -7.22 22.52 -26.24
C THR A 365 -8.31 23.19 -25.40
N PRO A 366 -9.33 23.81 -26.02
CA PRO A 366 -10.49 24.31 -25.30
C PRO A 366 -11.30 23.15 -24.70
N LYS A 367 -12.24 23.46 -23.81
CA LYS A 367 -13.07 22.47 -23.11
C LYS A 367 -13.72 21.46 -24.07
N LEU A 368 -13.48 20.19 -23.81
CA LEU A 368 -14.11 19.05 -24.48
C LEU A 368 -15.33 18.61 -23.67
N SER A 369 -16.45 18.34 -24.33
CA SER A 369 -17.71 18.06 -23.64
C SER A 369 -18.35 16.70 -23.98
N LYS A 370 -17.86 15.98 -24.98
CA LYS A 370 -18.50 14.78 -25.52
C LYS A 370 -17.61 13.54 -25.54
N GLN A 371 -16.31 13.69 -25.33
CA GLN A 371 -15.36 12.61 -25.46
C GLN A 371 -15.26 11.79 -24.17
N LYS A 372 -15.06 10.47 -24.31
CA LYS A 372 -14.65 9.58 -23.24
C LYS A 372 -13.12 9.59 -23.10
N PHE A 373 -12.64 9.44 -21.89
CA PHE A 373 -11.21 9.51 -21.61
C PHE A 373 -10.66 8.19 -21.11
N GLY A 374 -9.59 7.71 -21.75
CA GLY A 374 -8.79 6.58 -21.30
C GLY A 374 -7.43 7.05 -20.74
N CYS A 375 -6.96 6.42 -19.69
CA CYS A 375 -5.65 6.66 -19.09
C CYS A 375 -4.90 5.36 -18.88
N VAL A 376 -3.59 5.38 -19.13
CA VAL A 376 -2.72 4.20 -18.93
C VAL A 376 -2.66 3.76 -17.47
N GLY A 377 -2.91 4.65 -16.51
CA GLY A 377 -2.87 4.34 -15.08
C GLY A 377 -3.35 5.49 -14.20
N LYS A 378 -3.41 5.23 -12.89
CA LYS A 378 -3.93 6.16 -11.85
C LYS A 378 -3.29 7.56 -11.92
N SER A 379 -1.97 7.62 -12.03
CA SER A 379 -1.25 8.91 -12.03
C SER A 379 -1.55 9.80 -13.25
N THR A 380 -1.87 9.19 -14.40
CA THR A 380 -2.32 9.91 -15.60
C THR A 380 -3.77 10.37 -15.44
N SER A 381 -4.62 9.54 -14.82
CA SER A 381 -6.00 9.90 -14.47
C SER A 381 -6.07 11.05 -13.46
N GLU A 382 -5.16 11.09 -12.48
CA GLU A 382 -5.05 12.22 -11.55
C GLU A 382 -4.62 13.51 -12.26
N ALA A 383 -3.70 13.43 -13.23
CA ALA A 383 -3.34 14.56 -14.06
C ALA A 383 -4.54 15.07 -14.87
N LEU A 384 -5.34 14.18 -15.46
CA LEU A 384 -6.57 14.50 -16.18
C LEU A 384 -7.59 15.22 -15.29
N ARG A 385 -7.75 14.76 -14.04
CA ARG A 385 -8.66 15.36 -13.06
C ARG A 385 -8.30 16.82 -12.74
N ARG A 386 -7.01 17.18 -12.77
CA ARG A 386 -6.56 18.58 -12.55
C ARG A 386 -7.04 19.55 -13.64
N PHE A 387 -7.34 19.02 -14.82
CA PHE A 387 -7.95 19.77 -15.92
C PHE A 387 -9.49 19.69 -15.94
N GLY A 388 -10.09 19.13 -14.89
CA GLY A 388 -11.55 19.07 -14.71
C GLY A 388 -12.24 17.90 -15.40
N HIS A 389 -11.48 16.90 -15.87
CA HIS A 389 -12.02 15.72 -16.56
C HIS A 389 -11.86 14.43 -15.72
N ARG A 390 -12.75 13.47 -15.94
CA ARG A 390 -12.72 12.16 -15.31
C ARG A 390 -12.41 11.09 -16.37
N ALA A 391 -11.54 10.15 -16.05
CA ALA A 391 -11.28 9.02 -16.91
C ALA A 391 -12.42 7.99 -16.82
N ASP A 392 -12.89 7.51 -17.98
CA ASP A 392 -13.86 6.43 -18.14
C ASP A 392 -13.18 5.07 -18.16
N PHE A 393 -11.88 5.04 -18.50
CA PHE A 393 -11.03 3.87 -18.43
C PHE A 393 -9.70 4.22 -17.77
N ILE A 394 -9.26 3.38 -16.83
CA ILE A 394 -7.95 3.49 -16.19
C ILE A 394 -7.31 2.10 -16.23
N GLY A 395 -6.14 2.00 -16.88
CA GLY A 395 -5.36 0.77 -16.89
C GLY A 395 -4.92 0.37 -15.49
N SER A 396 -5.07 -0.90 -15.18
CA SER A 396 -4.72 -1.50 -13.89
C SER A 396 -3.40 -2.29 -13.93
N SER A 397 -2.92 -2.63 -15.15
CA SER A 397 -1.70 -3.41 -15.34
C SER A 397 -0.46 -2.52 -15.47
N LEU A 398 0.66 -3.00 -14.95
CA LEU A 398 2.00 -2.45 -15.18
C LEU A 398 2.46 -2.70 -16.62
N ASP A 399 1.92 -3.74 -17.29
CA ASP A 399 2.16 -4.02 -18.70
C ASP A 399 1.25 -3.14 -19.59
N THR A 400 1.88 -2.24 -20.33
CA THR A 400 1.19 -1.35 -21.28
C THR A 400 0.50 -2.11 -22.43
N ARG A 401 0.99 -3.29 -22.82
CA ARG A 401 0.35 -4.14 -23.84
C ARG A 401 -0.95 -4.74 -23.33
N MET A 402 -0.96 -5.21 -22.06
CA MET A 402 -2.18 -5.71 -21.43
C MET A 402 -3.23 -4.60 -21.29
N THR A 403 -2.81 -3.42 -20.81
CA THR A 403 -3.67 -2.23 -20.79
C THR A 403 -4.21 -1.89 -22.18
N GLY A 404 -3.37 -1.99 -23.22
CA GLY A 404 -3.77 -1.78 -24.61
C GLY A 404 -4.83 -2.76 -25.08
N LYS A 405 -4.69 -4.07 -24.78
CA LYS A 405 -5.69 -5.10 -25.12
C LYS A 405 -7.03 -4.84 -24.43
N GLN A 406 -7.01 -4.52 -23.13
CA GLN A 406 -8.22 -4.20 -22.37
C GLN A 406 -8.93 -2.98 -22.95
N PHE A 407 -8.17 -1.91 -23.25
CA PHE A 407 -8.74 -0.68 -23.79
C PHE A 407 -9.24 -0.87 -25.23
N ALA A 408 -8.51 -1.58 -26.10
CA ALA A 408 -8.95 -1.87 -27.47
C ALA A 408 -10.26 -2.68 -27.48
N ALA A 409 -10.42 -3.65 -26.57
CA ALA A 409 -11.66 -4.41 -26.42
C ALA A 409 -12.82 -3.50 -26.00
N LEU A 410 -12.60 -2.55 -25.06
CA LEU A 410 -13.61 -1.59 -24.61
C LEU A 410 -13.98 -0.57 -25.69
N ALA A 411 -13.00 -0.02 -26.40
CA ALA A 411 -13.20 1.00 -27.42
C ALA A 411 -13.84 0.41 -28.71
N GLY A 412 -13.62 -0.88 -28.99
CA GLY A 412 -14.21 -1.60 -30.12
C GLY A 412 -13.83 -0.97 -31.47
N SER A 413 -14.87 -0.50 -32.20
CA SER A 413 -14.72 0.19 -33.50
C SER A 413 -14.70 1.71 -33.40
N SER A 414 -14.69 2.27 -32.17
CA SER A 414 -14.69 3.73 -31.97
C SER A 414 -13.40 4.37 -32.49
N LYS A 415 -13.52 5.62 -32.91
CA LYS A 415 -12.36 6.47 -33.24
C LYS A 415 -11.66 6.91 -31.95
N VAL A 416 -10.35 6.71 -31.88
CA VAL A 416 -9.54 7.03 -30.70
C VAL A 416 -8.40 7.96 -31.08
N LEU A 417 -8.33 9.10 -30.39
CA LEU A 417 -7.21 10.03 -30.47
C LEU A 417 -6.18 9.70 -29.37
N PHE A 418 -4.91 9.67 -29.73
CA PHE A 418 -3.79 9.45 -28.82
C PHE A 418 -2.87 10.68 -28.78
N PRO A 419 -3.14 11.67 -27.91
CA PRO A 419 -2.15 12.71 -27.62
C PRO A 419 -0.92 12.07 -26.98
N GLN A 420 0.27 12.29 -27.57
CA GLN A 420 1.48 11.58 -27.19
C GLN A 420 2.77 12.34 -27.49
N ALA A 421 3.92 11.77 -27.12
CA ALA A 421 5.22 12.24 -27.58
C ALA A 421 5.38 12.05 -29.09
N LYS A 422 6.15 12.92 -29.75
CA LYS A 422 6.51 12.80 -31.16
C LYS A 422 7.11 11.43 -31.50
N GLU A 423 7.93 10.90 -30.59
CA GLU A 423 8.61 9.61 -30.73
C GLU A 423 7.98 8.53 -29.83
N SER A 424 6.66 8.36 -29.95
CA SER A 424 5.94 7.33 -29.18
C SER A 424 6.18 5.92 -29.73
N MET A 425 6.34 4.96 -28.82
CA MET A 425 6.45 3.53 -29.18
C MET A 425 5.13 2.90 -29.63
N ARG A 426 4.00 3.60 -29.49
CA ARG A 426 2.66 3.16 -29.91
C ARG A 426 2.21 1.81 -29.33
N SER A 427 2.70 1.42 -28.16
CA SER A 427 2.48 0.10 -27.55
C SER A 427 0.99 -0.24 -27.34
N ILE A 428 0.16 0.77 -27.06
CA ILE A 428 -1.28 0.64 -26.87
C ILE A 428 -1.99 0.61 -28.22
N GLN A 429 -1.65 1.52 -29.12
CA GLN A 429 -2.24 1.62 -30.46
C GLN A 429 -2.06 0.33 -31.28
N GLN A 430 -0.92 -0.35 -31.14
CA GLN A 430 -0.63 -1.62 -31.80
C GLN A 430 -1.59 -2.75 -31.41
N GLN A 431 -2.37 -2.60 -30.32
CA GLN A 431 -3.34 -3.60 -29.90
C GLN A 431 -4.71 -3.47 -30.58
N PHE A 432 -4.93 -2.39 -31.33
CA PHE A 432 -6.16 -2.18 -32.08
C PHE A 432 -6.14 -2.96 -33.40
N VAL A 433 -7.24 -3.68 -33.68
CA VAL A 433 -7.41 -4.42 -34.95
C VAL A 433 -7.61 -3.45 -36.12
N ARG A 434 -8.42 -2.39 -35.90
CA ARG A 434 -8.74 -1.36 -36.92
C ARG A 434 -7.84 -0.14 -36.73
N GLN A 435 -6.70 -0.14 -37.39
CA GLN A 435 -5.72 0.95 -37.28
C GLN A 435 -6.22 2.27 -37.95
N GLU A 436 -7.19 2.20 -38.86
CA GLU A 436 -7.83 3.36 -39.49
C GLU A 436 -8.63 4.23 -38.49
N ASN A 437 -8.99 3.67 -37.33
CA ASN A 437 -9.69 4.40 -36.25
C ASN A 437 -8.74 4.94 -35.16
N VAL A 438 -7.43 4.78 -35.34
CA VAL A 438 -6.40 5.19 -34.36
C VAL A 438 -5.68 6.41 -34.90
N PHE A 439 -5.80 7.54 -34.19
CA PHE A 439 -5.21 8.82 -34.59
C PHE A 439 -4.15 9.24 -33.59
N ASP A 440 -2.92 9.41 -34.07
CA ASP A 440 -1.81 9.91 -33.25
C ASP A 440 -1.74 11.44 -33.34
N LEU A 441 -1.55 12.10 -32.20
CA LEU A 441 -1.34 13.54 -32.12
C LEU A 441 -0.08 13.83 -31.30
N ALA A 442 0.97 14.29 -31.95
CA ALA A 442 2.17 14.73 -31.25
C ALA A 442 1.88 16.06 -30.53
N VAL A 443 1.94 16.03 -29.20
CA VAL A 443 1.68 17.22 -28.35
C VAL A 443 2.92 17.69 -27.62
N TYR A 444 3.99 16.88 -27.59
CA TYR A 444 5.30 17.24 -27.04
C TYR A 444 6.41 16.42 -27.68
N GLU A 445 7.62 16.95 -27.60
CA GLU A 445 8.85 16.22 -27.93
C GLU A 445 9.80 16.14 -26.74
N THR A 446 10.68 15.16 -26.76
CA THR A 446 11.69 14.96 -25.72
C THR A 446 13.07 15.29 -26.31
N VAL A 447 13.71 16.31 -25.74
CA VAL A 447 15.05 16.75 -26.13
C VAL A 447 16.06 16.31 -25.07
N LYS A 448 17.19 15.71 -25.46
CA LYS A 448 18.24 15.32 -24.56
C LYS A 448 19.02 16.55 -24.10
N LYS A 449 19.36 16.60 -22.82
CA LYS A 449 20.23 17.61 -22.23
C LYS A 449 21.64 17.07 -22.13
N ASN A 450 22.59 17.87 -22.52
CA ASN A 450 24.02 17.56 -22.49
C ASN A 450 24.70 18.52 -21.53
N ASP A 451 24.32 18.50 -20.24
CA ASP A 451 24.85 19.39 -19.24
C ASP A 451 25.24 18.67 -17.93
N GLY A 452 26.40 19.04 -17.42
CA GLY A 452 26.89 18.66 -16.10
C GLY A 452 27.86 17.49 -16.08
N GLU A 453 28.57 17.42 -14.96
CA GLU A 453 29.53 16.34 -14.68
C GLU A 453 28.80 15.01 -14.47
N MET A 454 29.51 13.90 -14.72
CA MET A 454 29.01 12.56 -14.42
C MET A 454 28.68 12.43 -12.93
N PRO A 455 27.44 12.05 -12.56
CA PRO A 455 27.06 11.88 -11.17
C PRO A 455 27.85 10.77 -10.49
N LYS A 456 28.38 11.06 -9.30
CA LYS A 456 29.05 10.05 -8.45
C LYS A 456 28.01 9.37 -7.56
N ALA A 457 27.36 8.36 -8.08
CA ALA A 457 26.29 7.64 -7.38
C ALA A 457 26.51 6.12 -7.43
N ASP A 458 26.06 5.45 -6.37
CA ASP A 458 26.10 3.99 -6.24
C ASP A 458 24.88 3.34 -6.92
N ILE A 459 23.75 4.04 -6.88
CA ILE A 459 22.50 3.64 -7.54
C ILE A 459 22.07 4.73 -8.52
N ILE A 460 21.77 4.33 -9.75
CA ILE A 460 21.24 5.20 -10.78
C ILE A 460 19.84 4.76 -11.15
N VAL A 461 18.87 5.67 -10.99
CA VAL A 461 17.47 5.43 -11.29
C VAL A 461 17.12 6.05 -12.63
N PHE A 462 16.75 5.22 -13.59
CA PHE A 462 16.29 5.63 -14.91
C PHE A 462 14.77 5.69 -14.95
N THR A 463 14.23 6.88 -15.17
CA THR A 463 12.78 7.13 -15.14
C THR A 463 12.09 6.92 -16.49
N SER A 464 12.85 6.78 -17.59
CA SER A 464 12.32 6.51 -18.92
C SER A 464 13.40 5.99 -19.87
N PRO A 465 13.02 5.34 -21.01
CA PRO A 465 13.97 4.96 -22.07
C PRO A 465 14.80 6.13 -22.59
N SER A 466 14.19 7.30 -22.79
CA SER A 466 14.90 8.50 -23.24
C SER A 466 15.99 8.98 -22.27
N ASN A 467 15.77 8.78 -20.95
CA ASN A 467 16.79 9.07 -19.94
C ASN A 467 17.95 8.05 -19.99
N VAL A 468 17.69 6.79 -20.34
CA VAL A 468 18.73 5.79 -20.59
C VAL A 468 19.60 6.22 -21.76
N GLU A 469 18.99 6.57 -22.88
CA GLU A 469 19.71 7.03 -24.08
C GLU A 469 20.53 8.30 -23.79
N ALA A 470 19.92 9.29 -23.12
CA ALA A 470 20.62 10.52 -22.74
C ALA A 470 21.80 10.27 -21.79
N TRP A 471 21.68 9.28 -20.90
CA TRP A 471 22.80 8.88 -20.03
C TRP A 471 23.97 8.33 -20.84
N PHE A 472 23.74 7.35 -21.71
CA PHE A 472 24.81 6.67 -22.43
C PHE A 472 25.42 7.48 -23.58
N GLU A 473 24.81 8.59 -23.99
CA GLU A 473 25.44 9.57 -24.87
C GLU A 473 26.51 10.41 -24.16
N ASN A 474 26.36 10.64 -22.86
CA ASN A 474 27.21 11.58 -22.09
C ASN A 474 28.05 10.89 -21.05
N TYR A 475 27.66 9.73 -20.56
CA TYR A 475 28.29 9.05 -19.43
C TYR A 475 28.48 7.55 -19.69
N SER A 476 29.38 6.94 -18.89
CA SER A 476 29.56 5.48 -18.84
C SER A 476 29.02 4.92 -17.53
N PHE A 477 28.47 3.70 -17.57
CA PHE A 477 28.04 2.98 -16.37
C PHE A 477 29.24 2.26 -15.73
N GLN A 478 29.47 2.50 -14.43
CA GLN A 478 30.62 1.94 -13.72
C GLN A 478 30.29 0.54 -13.18
N LYS A 479 31.30 -0.32 -13.06
CA LYS A 479 31.12 -1.73 -12.65
C LYS A 479 30.41 -1.91 -11.30
N ASN A 480 30.60 -0.99 -10.36
CA ASN A 480 30.03 -1.07 -9.01
C ASN A 480 28.69 -0.35 -8.89
N GLN A 481 28.19 0.28 -9.95
CA GLN A 481 26.91 0.97 -9.94
C GLN A 481 25.77 -0.02 -10.14
N LYS A 482 24.63 0.25 -9.49
CA LYS A 482 23.40 -0.49 -9.68
C LYS A 482 22.39 0.36 -10.44
N ALA A 483 21.71 -0.24 -11.42
CA ALA A 483 20.69 0.43 -12.20
C ALA A 483 19.29 0.04 -11.69
N ILE A 484 18.42 1.03 -11.51
CA ILE A 484 16.98 0.81 -11.29
C ILE A 484 16.22 1.33 -12.50
N ALA A 485 15.37 0.49 -13.07
CA ALA A 485 14.51 0.85 -14.19
C ALA A 485 13.08 1.10 -13.69
N MET A 486 12.49 2.24 -14.03
CA MET A 486 11.13 2.59 -13.60
C MET A 486 10.03 1.71 -14.21
N GLY A 487 10.36 0.85 -15.18
CA GLY A 487 9.43 -0.12 -15.80
C GLY A 487 10.09 -0.86 -16.95
N ASP A 488 9.35 -1.80 -17.57
CA ASP A 488 9.86 -2.74 -18.56
C ASP A 488 10.45 -2.08 -19.80
N ALA A 489 9.84 -0.99 -20.28
CA ALA A 489 10.38 -0.23 -21.41
C ALA A 489 11.77 0.34 -21.09
N THR A 490 11.95 0.85 -19.86
CA THR A 490 13.23 1.39 -19.39
C THR A 490 14.25 0.27 -19.16
N ALA A 491 13.81 -0.86 -18.59
CA ALA A 491 14.63 -2.05 -18.44
C ALA A 491 15.12 -2.60 -19.80
N SER A 492 14.23 -2.62 -20.78
CA SER A 492 14.56 -3.02 -22.17
C SER A 492 15.57 -2.07 -22.81
N ALA A 493 15.45 -0.76 -22.55
CA ALA A 493 16.43 0.23 -23.02
C ALA A 493 17.81 0.00 -22.38
N LEU A 494 17.89 -0.27 -21.07
CA LEU A 494 19.15 -0.59 -20.40
C LEU A 494 19.84 -1.84 -20.95
N ARG A 495 19.05 -2.89 -21.25
CA ARG A 495 19.59 -4.15 -21.84
C ARG A 495 20.28 -3.93 -23.19
N LYS A 496 19.86 -2.93 -24.00
CA LYS A 496 20.56 -2.57 -25.25
C LYS A 496 22.01 -2.14 -24.98
N TYR A 497 22.27 -1.54 -23.80
CA TYR A 497 23.60 -1.16 -23.35
C TYR A 497 24.24 -2.24 -22.46
N LYS A 498 23.72 -3.48 -22.47
CA LYS A 498 24.21 -4.63 -21.69
C LYS A 498 24.12 -4.43 -20.17
N ILE A 499 23.23 -3.57 -19.71
CA ILE A 499 22.96 -3.36 -18.29
C ILE A 499 21.67 -4.10 -17.91
N ILE A 500 21.80 -4.98 -16.91
CA ILE A 500 20.67 -5.66 -16.29
C ILE A 500 20.23 -4.83 -15.07
N PRO A 501 19.00 -4.32 -15.02
CA PRO A 501 18.55 -3.59 -13.84
C PRO A 501 18.59 -4.47 -12.59
N SER A 502 19.11 -3.93 -11.50
CA SER A 502 19.15 -4.61 -10.18
C SER A 502 17.76 -4.66 -9.53
N ALA A 503 16.90 -3.70 -9.87
CA ALA A 503 15.52 -3.66 -9.38
C ALA A 503 14.60 -2.87 -10.32
N GLN A 504 13.29 -3.15 -10.19
CA GLN A 504 12.20 -2.34 -10.70
C GLN A 504 11.22 -2.06 -9.55
N PRO A 505 10.58 -0.87 -9.52
CA PRO A 505 9.55 -0.59 -8.54
C PRO A 505 8.34 -1.52 -8.71
N ASP A 506 7.73 -1.92 -7.61
CA ASP A 506 6.49 -2.69 -7.58
C ASP A 506 5.22 -1.83 -7.79
N THR A 507 5.36 -0.50 -7.67
CA THR A 507 4.36 0.50 -8.06
C THR A 507 5.05 1.70 -8.72
N PHE A 508 4.36 2.35 -9.70
CA PHE A 508 4.95 3.48 -10.44
C PHE A 508 4.78 4.83 -9.71
N ASP A 509 5.15 4.85 -8.45
CA ASP A 509 5.10 6.03 -7.58
C ASP A 509 6.36 6.14 -6.72
N ASP A 510 6.42 7.19 -5.90
CA ASP A 510 7.56 7.44 -5.02
C ASP A 510 7.71 6.35 -3.94
N THR A 511 6.64 5.64 -3.56
CA THR A 511 6.72 4.57 -2.54
C THR A 511 7.31 3.29 -3.11
N GLY A 512 6.89 2.89 -4.32
CA GLY A 512 7.50 1.76 -5.03
C GLY A 512 8.96 2.02 -5.38
N LEU A 513 9.26 3.25 -5.80
CA LEU A 513 10.65 3.63 -6.09
C LEU A 513 11.52 3.62 -4.84
N ALA A 514 11.02 4.07 -3.68
CA ALA A 514 11.73 3.97 -2.41
C ALA A 514 12.05 2.51 -2.05
N ARG A 515 11.05 1.60 -2.18
CA ARG A 515 11.26 0.16 -1.95
C ARG A 515 12.32 -0.44 -2.87
N ALA A 516 12.30 -0.06 -4.14
CA ALA A 516 13.30 -0.52 -5.11
C ALA A 516 14.72 -0.02 -4.75
N ILE A 517 14.86 1.25 -4.34
CA ILE A 517 16.14 1.83 -3.93
C ILE A 517 16.65 1.17 -2.65
N PHE A 518 15.81 1.09 -1.60
CA PHE A 518 16.19 0.41 -0.36
C PHE A 518 16.58 -1.05 -0.62
N GLY A 519 15.79 -1.76 -1.45
CA GLY A 519 16.11 -3.15 -1.78
C GLY A 519 17.35 -3.34 -2.64
N ALA A 520 17.75 -2.35 -3.43
CA ALA A 520 18.97 -2.38 -4.22
C ALA A 520 20.21 -1.91 -3.42
N SER A 521 20.02 -1.22 -2.30
CA SER A 521 21.11 -0.70 -1.47
C SER A 521 21.78 -1.74 -0.56
N VAL A 522 21.42 -3.01 -0.73
CA VAL A 522 22.13 -4.14 -0.12
C VAL A 522 23.42 -4.37 -0.93
N PHE A 523 24.56 -4.08 -0.35
CA PHE A 523 25.87 -4.33 -0.94
C PHE A 523 26.52 -5.52 -0.23
N ASP A 524 27.15 -6.39 -1.03
CA ASP A 524 27.91 -7.55 -0.54
C ASP A 524 29.18 -7.10 0.19
#